data_89594ea55a4ac00fe5e5bf12aee9aecc
#
_entry.id   89594ea55a4ac00fe5e5bf12aee9aecc
#
_cell.length_a   1.000
_cell.length_b   1.000
_cell.length_c   1.000
_cell.angle_alpha   90.00
_cell.angle_beta   90.00
_cell.angle_gamma   90.00
#
_symmetry.space_group_name_H-M   'P 1'
#
loop_
_entity.id
_entity.type
_entity.pdbx_description
1 polymer ?
#
loop_
_entity_poly.entity_id
_entity_poly.type
_entity_poly.pdbx_seq_one_letter_code
_entity_poly.pdbx_strand_id
1 'polypeptide(L)'
;MKDRYSILVGLIFAAVVVVALIHGVPGGGQTLGLDRQEPRWPLPEFAVPDAAGKLEGDANVAQDDCSVGELPCPAEARRHPACGIETPGAIRVCDLFGRPLVLSFWFGDGNDCVEQQDVVSRVSSRYRGRVGFLSLDIRGDRGTVRELIRGRGWKMPVGYDRDGAVASLYHVGGCPTFAYVYPGGTLESASIGELTAAQLSERVDALLGASRRASERRE
;
A
#
# COMPACT_ATOMS: atom_id res chain seq x y z
N MET A 1 4.21 -29.48 -49.96
CA MET A 1 3.39 -28.33 -49.44
C MET A 1 3.51 -28.13 -47.95
N LYS A 2 3.73 -29.18 -47.12
CA LYS A 2 3.87 -29.07 -45.66
C LYS A 2 5.06 -28.19 -45.24
N ASP A 3 6.21 -28.31 -45.89
CA ASP A 3 7.44 -27.61 -45.47
C ASP A 3 7.38 -26.10 -45.64
N ARG A 4 6.65 -25.60 -46.60
CA ARG A 4 6.47 -24.15 -46.84
C ARG A 4 5.61 -23.49 -45.75
N TYR A 5 4.62 -24.20 -45.23
CA TYR A 5 3.81 -23.70 -44.10
C TYR A 5 4.60 -23.66 -42.80
N SER A 6 5.46 -24.69 -42.54
CA SER A 6 6.30 -24.71 -41.37
C SER A 6 7.31 -23.55 -41.34
N ILE A 7 7.90 -23.23 -42.51
CA ILE A 7 8.81 -22.08 -42.64
C ILE A 7 8.06 -20.77 -42.41
N LEU A 8 6.87 -20.62 -42.97
CA LEU A 8 6.05 -19.40 -42.82
C LEU A 8 5.64 -19.19 -41.37
N VAL A 9 5.19 -20.24 -40.70
CA VAL A 9 4.82 -20.18 -39.26
C VAL A 9 6.03 -19.84 -38.38
N GLY A 10 7.19 -20.44 -38.70
CA GLY A 10 8.44 -20.14 -38.00
C GLY A 10 8.87 -18.67 -38.14
N LEU A 11 8.73 -18.11 -39.36
CA LEU A 11 9.04 -16.69 -39.61
C LEU A 11 8.08 -15.74 -38.91
N ILE A 12 6.78 -16.07 -38.89
CA ILE A 12 5.78 -15.27 -38.16
C ILE A 12 6.07 -15.29 -36.64
N PHE A 13 6.35 -16.49 -36.11
CA PHE A 13 6.70 -16.62 -34.68
C PHE A 13 7.97 -15.85 -34.34
N ALA A 14 9.02 -15.97 -35.15
CA ALA A 14 10.25 -15.21 -34.96
C ALA A 14 10.01 -13.69 -35.05
N ALA A 15 9.18 -13.22 -35.96
CA ALA A 15 8.81 -11.82 -36.08
C ALA A 15 8.05 -11.33 -34.86
N VAL A 16 7.09 -12.11 -34.33
CA VAL A 16 6.35 -11.78 -33.12
C VAL A 16 7.29 -11.70 -31.90
N VAL A 17 8.23 -12.64 -31.77
CA VAL A 17 9.24 -12.63 -30.70
C VAL A 17 10.15 -11.41 -30.80
N VAL A 18 10.63 -11.08 -32.01
CA VAL A 18 11.47 -9.90 -32.26
C VAL A 18 10.70 -8.61 -31.97
N VAL A 19 9.44 -8.51 -32.39
CA VAL A 19 8.57 -7.37 -32.06
C VAL A 19 8.34 -7.26 -30.55
N ALA A 20 8.11 -8.38 -29.86
CA ALA A 20 7.97 -8.41 -28.41
C ALA A 20 9.27 -7.99 -27.69
N LEU A 21 10.44 -8.35 -28.22
CA LEU A 21 11.74 -7.94 -27.68
C LEU A 21 12.08 -6.47 -27.98
N ILE A 22 11.69 -5.94 -29.15
CA ILE A 22 11.96 -4.55 -29.55
C ILE A 22 10.98 -3.58 -28.88
N HIS A 23 9.73 -3.98 -28.69
CA HIS A 23 8.73 -3.19 -27.96
C HIS A 23 8.79 -3.42 -26.47
N GLY A 24 9.90 -4.04 -26.01
CA GLY A 24 10.27 -4.36 -24.65
C GLY A 24 9.12 -4.21 -23.65
N VAL A 25 8.72 -5.28 -23.03
CA VAL A 25 8.02 -5.14 -21.75
C VAL A 25 8.88 -4.16 -20.93
N PRO A 26 8.41 -2.97 -20.61
CA PRO A 26 9.20 -2.09 -19.76
C PRO A 26 9.45 -2.86 -18.46
N GLY A 27 10.68 -3.31 -18.30
CA GLY A 27 11.12 -3.97 -17.07
C GLY A 27 11.28 -2.94 -15.96
N GLY A 28 10.15 -2.41 -15.51
CA GLY A 28 10.01 -1.74 -14.25
C GLY A 28 8.99 -2.57 -13.48
N GLY A 29 9.34 -3.02 -12.28
CA GLY A 29 8.39 -3.66 -11.39
C GLY A 29 7.14 -2.79 -11.32
N GLN A 30 6.07 -3.26 -11.97
CA GLN A 30 4.83 -2.52 -12.04
C GLN A 30 4.21 -2.59 -10.65
N THR A 31 4.32 -1.49 -9.90
CA THR A 31 3.33 -1.21 -8.88
C THR A 31 2.00 -1.14 -9.62
N LEU A 32 1.08 -2.04 -9.29
CA LEU A 32 -0.26 -2.01 -9.86
C LEU A 32 -0.96 -0.74 -9.36
N GLY A 33 -0.50 0.43 -9.77
CA GLY A 33 -1.28 1.63 -9.73
C GLY A 33 -0.90 2.74 -8.75
N LEU A 34 -0.24 2.52 -7.62
CA LEU A 34 0.15 3.63 -6.72
C LEU A 34 1.13 4.61 -7.37
N ASP A 35 2.05 4.13 -8.19
CA ASP A 35 3.02 4.92 -8.94
C ASP A 35 2.47 5.55 -10.23
N ARG A 36 1.26 5.13 -10.64
CA ARG A 36 0.56 5.66 -11.82
C ARG A 36 -0.52 6.66 -11.47
N GLN A 37 -0.75 6.92 -10.18
CA GLN A 37 -1.74 7.88 -9.76
C GLN A 37 -1.30 9.30 -10.12
N GLU A 38 -2.27 10.12 -10.42
CA GLU A 38 -2.01 11.55 -10.68
C GLU A 38 -1.34 12.21 -9.47
N PRO A 39 -0.49 13.22 -9.70
CA PRO A 39 0.11 13.96 -8.60
C PRO A 39 -0.96 14.45 -7.61
N ARG A 40 -0.76 14.17 -6.33
CA ARG A 40 -1.69 14.51 -5.25
C ARG A 40 -3.02 13.73 -5.29
N TRP A 41 -3.00 12.52 -5.83
CA TRP A 41 -4.15 11.63 -5.73
C TRP A 41 -4.63 11.53 -4.28
N PRO A 42 -5.93 11.81 -4.01
CA PRO A 42 -6.48 11.66 -2.67
C PRO A 42 -6.46 10.19 -2.27
N LEU A 43 -5.89 9.88 -1.12
CA LEU A 43 -5.87 8.51 -0.64
C LEU A 43 -7.30 8.06 -0.31
N PRO A 44 -7.68 6.85 -0.75
CA PRO A 44 -8.91 6.23 -0.31
C PRO A 44 -8.95 6.08 1.22
N GLU A 45 -10.10 6.32 1.80
CA GLU A 45 -10.32 6.12 3.22
C GLU A 45 -10.40 4.64 3.55
N PHE A 46 -9.83 4.26 4.67
CA PHE A 46 -10.02 2.92 5.24
C PHE A 46 -9.99 2.95 6.77
N ALA A 47 -10.60 1.93 7.36
CA ALA A 47 -10.47 1.59 8.77
C ALA A 47 -10.18 0.10 8.89
N VAL A 48 -9.18 -0.27 9.67
CA VAL A 48 -8.74 -1.66 9.86
C VAL A 48 -8.55 -1.97 11.34
N PRO A 49 -8.74 -3.21 11.79
CA PRO A 49 -8.39 -3.61 13.14
C PRO A 49 -6.91 -3.36 13.43
N ASP A 50 -6.59 -2.89 14.64
CA ASP A 50 -5.23 -2.98 15.16
C ASP A 50 -4.86 -4.45 15.35
N ALA A 51 -3.80 -4.91 14.67
CA ALA A 51 -3.36 -6.30 14.75
C ALA A 51 -2.95 -6.71 16.17
N ALA A 52 -2.40 -5.79 16.97
CA ALA A 52 -2.06 -6.02 18.36
C ALA A 52 -3.28 -5.91 19.30
N GLY A 53 -4.36 -5.30 18.83
CA GLY A 53 -5.57 -5.01 19.58
C GLY A 53 -6.46 -6.23 19.83
N LYS A 54 -7.64 -5.97 20.41
CA LYS A 54 -8.63 -7.00 20.77
C LYS A 54 -9.82 -7.04 19.81
N LEU A 55 -9.95 -6.08 18.89
CA LEU A 55 -11.04 -6.05 17.94
C LEU A 55 -10.98 -7.28 17.06
N GLU A 56 -12.02 -8.11 17.15
CA GLU A 56 -12.20 -9.29 16.32
C GLU A 56 -13.22 -8.99 15.22
N GLY A 57 -13.06 -9.65 14.10
CA GLY A 57 -13.89 -9.42 12.93
C GLY A 57 -13.24 -8.44 11.94
N ASP A 58 -14.02 -8.14 10.93
CA ASP A 58 -13.61 -7.26 9.85
C ASP A 58 -14.16 -5.85 10.14
N ALA A 59 -13.28 -4.92 10.49
CA ALA A 59 -13.62 -3.51 10.58
C ALA A 59 -13.20 -2.77 9.30
N ASN A 60 -12.74 -3.52 8.29
CA ASN A 60 -12.30 -2.98 7.04
C ASN A 60 -13.50 -2.49 6.24
N VAL A 61 -13.60 -1.19 6.08
CA VAL A 61 -14.61 -0.56 5.23
C VAL A 61 -13.87 0.06 4.07
N ALA A 62 -13.83 -0.64 2.95
CA ALA A 62 -13.42 -0.07 1.69
C ALA A 62 -14.46 0.97 1.23
N GLN A 63 -14.04 1.96 0.43
CA GLN A 63 -14.97 2.95 -0.13
C GLN A 63 -16.09 2.32 -0.98
N ASP A 64 -15.87 1.09 -1.46
CA ASP A 64 -16.82 0.34 -2.26
C ASP A 64 -17.80 -0.50 -1.43
N ASP A 65 -17.62 -0.58 -0.11
CA ASP A 65 -18.56 -1.23 0.77
C ASP A 65 -19.89 -0.47 0.79
N CYS A 66 -20.93 -1.13 0.40
CA CYS A 66 -22.28 -0.61 0.44
C CYS A 66 -23.20 -1.52 1.26
N SER A 67 -24.27 -0.94 1.79
CA SER A 67 -25.20 -1.63 2.65
C SER A 67 -26.01 -2.75 1.95
N VAL A 68 -25.90 -2.91 0.64
CA VAL A 68 -26.70 -3.86 -0.15
C VAL A 68 -25.94 -5.11 -0.57
N GLY A 69 -24.64 -5.22 -0.29
CA GLY A 69 -23.85 -6.42 -0.59
C GLY A 69 -23.61 -6.70 -2.08
N GLU A 70 -23.98 -5.78 -2.97
CA GLU A 70 -23.76 -5.88 -4.41
C GLU A 70 -22.53 -5.07 -4.83
N LEU A 71 -21.61 -5.67 -5.58
CA LEU A 71 -20.44 -4.99 -6.16
C LEU A 71 -20.55 -4.95 -7.71
N PRO A 72 -20.31 -3.81 -8.36
CA PRO A 72 -20.01 -2.50 -7.74
C PRO A 72 -21.25 -1.91 -7.04
N CYS A 73 -21.02 -1.15 -5.98
CA CYS A 73 -22.11 -0.51 -5.24
C CYS A 73 -22.97 0.36 -6.15
N PRO A 74 -24.31 0.22 -6.13
CA PRO A 74 -25.20 1.13 -6.84
C PRO A 74 -24.92 2.59 -6.48
N ALA A 75 -25.06 3.49 -7.44
CA ALA A 75 -24.75 4.91 -7.23
C ALA A 75 -25.58 5.56 -6.10
N GLU A 76 -26.80 5.07 -5.89
CA GLU A 76 -27.75 5.48 -4.85
C GLU A 76 -27.53 4.76 -3.51
N ALA A 77 -26.64 3.76 -3.44
CA ALA A 77 -26.41 3.04 -2.20
C ALA A 77 -25.76 3.94 -1.15
N ARG A 78 -26.26 3.84 0.07
CA ARG A 78 -25.73 4.56 1.20
C ARG A 78 -24.34 4.00 1.52
N ARG A 79 -23.29 4.81 1.35
CA ARG A 79 -21.93 4.47 1.74
C ARG A 79 -21.63 5.03 3.12
N HIS A 80 -21.00 4.22 3.95
CA HIS A 80 -20.46 4.68 5.23
C HIS A 80 -18.98 5.00 5.01
N PRO A 81 -18.57 6.29 5.08
CA PRO A 81 -17.16 6.62 4.95
C PRO A 81 -16.35 5.95 6.06
N ALA A 82 -15.25 5.32 5.70
CA ALA A 82 -14.40 4.60 6.64
C ALA A 82 -13.91 5.49 7.79
N CYS A 83 -13.70 6.77 7.50
CA CYS A 83 -13.29 7.77 8.51
C CYS A 83 -14.41 8.13 9.50
N GLY A 84 -15.65 7.77 9.21
CA GLY A 84 -16.78 7.92 10.13
C GLY A 84 -16.99 6.73 11.07
N ILE A 85 -16.16 5.69 10.98
CA ILE A 85 -16.29 4.50 11.84
C ILE A 85 -15.75 4.80 13.23
N GLU A 86 -16.60 4.64 14.24
CA GLU A 86 -16.26 4.79 15.67
C GLU A 86 -16.17 3.43 16.36
N THR A 87 -15.38 2.52 15.83
CA THR A 87 -15.19 1.19 16.41
C THR A 87 -13.92 1.18 17.27
N PRO A 88 -14.02 0.92 18.59
CA PRO A 88 -12.85 0.83 19.45
C PRO A 88 -11.88 -0.26 18.98
N GLY A 89 -10.62 0.11 18.80
CA GLY A 89 -9.58 -0.80 18.30
C GLY A 89 -9.44 -0.83 16.78
N ALA A 90 -10.20 -0.04 16.04
CA ALA A 90 -9.97 0.22 14.62
C ALA A 90 -8.97 1.37 14.44
N ILE A 91 -8.08 1.24 13.47
CA ILE A 91 -7.17 2.29 13.00
C ILE A 91 -7.80 2.91 11.76
N ARG A 92 -8.19 4.17 11.84
CA ARG A 92 -8.68 4.95 10.68
C ARG A 92 -7.51 5.71 10.08
N VAL A 93 -7.31 5.58 8.77
CA VAL A 93 -6.21 6.27 8.09
C VAL A 93 -6.31 7.79 8.22
N CYS A 94 -7.50 8.33 8.26
CA CYS A 94 -7.75 9.77 8.37
C CYS A 94 -7.22 10.39 9.66
N ASP A 95 -7.20 9.64 10.75
CA ASP A 95 -6.65 10.11 12.02
C ASP A 95 -5.13 10.37 11.94
N LEU A 96 -4.49 9.85 10.89
CA LEU A 96 -3.06 10.00 10.65
C LEU A 96 -2.72 11.15 9.68
N PHE A 97 -3.72 11.78 9.03
CA PHE A 97 -3.52 12.81 8.01
C PHE A 97 -3.11 14.18 8.55
N GLY A 98 -3.05 14.37 9.86
CA GLY A 98 -2.58 15.62 10.48
C GLY A 98 -1.08 15.93 10.25
N ARG A 99 -0.32 14.98 9.72
CA ARG A 99 1.13 15.09 9.44
C ARG A 99 1.51 14.22 8.25
N PRO A 100 2.73 14.39 7.69
CA PRO A 100 3.22 13.46 6.67
C PRO A 100 3.13 12.01 7.16
N LEU A 101 2.72 11.08 6.29
CA LEU A 101 2.44 9.70 6.65
C LEU A 101 3.17 8.74 5.70
N VAL A 102 3.71 7.66 6.23
CA VAL A 102 4.21 6.52 5.46
C VAL A 102 3.32 5.32 5.73
N LEU A 103 2.69 4.79 4.69
CA LEU A 103 2.00 3.50 4.72
C LEU A 103 2.98 2.44 4.20
N SER A 104 3.06 1.31 4.89
CA SER A 104 3.86 0.15 4.49
C SER A 104 2.95 -1.05 4.37
N PHE A 105 2.78 -1.57 3.16
CA PHE A 105 1.98 -2.76 2.87
C PHE A 105 2.89 -3.98 2.76
N TRP A 106 2.51 -5.08 3.41
CA TRP A 106 3.30 -6.31 3.44
C TRP A 106 2.42 -7.54 3.64
N PHE A 107 2.98 -8.73 3.37
CA PHE A 107 2.29 -10.01 3.56
C PHE A 107 2.97 -10.77 4.70
N GLY A 108 2.18 -11.21 5.68
CA GLY A 108 2.68 -11.92 6.86
C GLY A 108 3.34 -13.27 6.57
N ASP A 109 3.02 -13.86 5.42
CA ASP A 109 3.52 -15.18 5.02
C ASP A 109 4.85 -15.13 4.24
N GLY A 110 5.40 -13.95 3.96
CA GLY A 110 6.65 -13.74 3.21
C GLY A 110 7.81 -13.31 4.10
N ASN A 111 8.88 -14.10 4.18
CA ASN A 111 10.03 -13.80 5.05
C ASN A 111 10.65 -12.43 4.80
N ASP A 112 10.90 -12.09 3.54
CA ASP A 112 11.58 -10.84 3.14
C ASP A 112 10.73 -9.61 3.53
N CYS A 113 9.41 -9.72 3.37
CA CYS A 113 8.47 -8.67 3.73
C CYS A 113 8.37 -8.42 5.23
N VAL A 114 8.51 -9.48 6.03
CA VAL A 114 8.55 -9.39 7.50
C VAL A 114 9.82 -8.66 7.96
N GLU A 115 10.97 -8.98 7.36
CA GLU A 115 12.24 -8.32 7.70
C GLU A 115 12.23 -6.84 7.35
N GLN A 116 11.55 -6.47 6.29
CA GLN A 116 11.35 -5.06 5.95
C GLN A 116 10.61 -4.30 7.05
N GLN A 117 9.72 -4.93 7.80
CA GLN A 117 9.01 -4.26 8.90
C GLN A 117 9.94 -3.94 10.08
N ASP A 118 11.04 -4.65 10.27
CA ASP A 118 12.10 -4.26 11.22
C ASP A 118 12.77 -2.94 10.81
N VAL A 119 12.99 -2.77 9.51
CA VAL A 119 13.51 -1.49 8.97
C VAL A 119 12.50 -0.36 9.20
N VAL A 120 11.22 -0.61 8.88
CA VAL A 120 10.13 0.36 9.09
C VAL A 120 10.05 0.75 10.57
N SER A 121 10.11 -0.20 11.49
CA SER A 121 10.06 0.05 12.93
C SER A 121 11.22 0.92 13.43
N ARG A 122 12.45 0.63 12.97
CA ARG A 122 13.62 1.44 13.32
C ARG A 122 13.52 2.87 12.79
N VAL A 123 13.12 3.02 11.53
CA VAL A 123 12.98 4.34 10.90
C VAL A 123 11.83 5.12 11.54
N SER A 124 10.67 4.50 11.76
CA SER A 124 9.53 5.15 12.41
C SER A 124 9.88 5.74 13.77
N SER A 125 10.71 5.03 14.55
CA SER A 125 11.17 5.50 15.86
C SER A 125 12.03 6.76 15.76
N ARG A 126 12.84 6.90 14.70
CA ARG A 126 13.69 8.08 14.43
C ARG A 126 12.87 9.32 14.06
N TYR A 127 11.73 9.13 13.40
CA TYR A 127 10.86 10.22 12.93
C TYR A 127 9.63 10.44 13.82
N ARG A 128 9.61 9.84 14.99
CA ARG A 128 8.47 9.97 15.93
C ARG A 128 8.09 11.43 16.17
N GLY A 129 6.79 11.71 16.12
CA GLY A 129 6.23 13.06 16.27
C GLY A 129 6.29 13.92 15.00
N ARG A 130 7.17 13.62 14.03
CA ARG A 130 7.30 14.38 12.77
C ARG A 130 6.58 13.73 11.60
N VAL A 131 6.60 12.41 11.53
CA VAL A 131 5.98 11.60 10.47
C VAL A 131 5.16 10.49 11.13
N GLY A 132 3.94 10.27 10.62
CA GLY A 132 3.14 9.11 10.94
C GLY A 132 3.66 7.89 10.19
N PHE A 133 3.56 6.72 10.83
CA PHE A 133 3.80 5.43 10.17
C PHE A 133 2.65 4.50 10.48
N LEU A 134 2.15 3.81 9.48
CA LEU A 134 1.19 2.73 9.61
C LEU A 134 1.65 1.57 8.74
N SER A 135 1.84 0.42 9.36
CA SER A 135 2.12 -0.84 8.70
C SER A 135 0.81 -1.59 8.49
N LEU A 136 0.62 -2.19 7.33
CA LEU A 136 -0.61 -2.91 6.95
C LEU A 136 -0.24 -4.32 6.53
N ASP A 137 -0.60 -5.28 7.37
CA ASP A 137 -0.52 -6.70 7.00
C ASP A 137 -1.69 -7.06 6.09
N ILE A 138 -1.39 -7.67 4.96
CA ILE A 138 -2.35 -8.06 3.93
C ILE A 138 -2.54 -9.57 4.00
N ARG A 139 -3.75 -10.02 4.33
CA ARG A 139 -4.16 -11.43 4.29
C ARG A 139 -3.35 -12.39 5.17
N GLY A 140 -2.49 -11.90 6.07
CA GLY A 140 -1.76 -12.75 6.98
C GLY A 140 -2.65 -13.41 8.04
N ASP A 141 -2.08 -14.33 8.80
CA ASP A 141 -2.72 -14.84 10.02
C ASP A 141 -2.53 -13.85 11.17
N ARG A 142 -3.61 -13.36 11.72
CA ARG A 142 -3.56 -12.33 12.78
C ARG A 142 -2.81 -12.78 14.02
N GLY A 143 -2.86 -14.08 14.36
CA GLY A 143 -2.13 -14.66 15.48
C GLY A 143 -0.63 -14.52 15.25
N THR A 144 -0.18 -14.94 14.07
CA THR A 144 1.20 -14.84 13.60
C THR A 144 1.68 -13.38 13.59
N VAL A 145 0.89 -12.46 13.03
CA VAL A 145 1.23 -11.02 13.01
C VAL A 145 1.38 -10.45 14.42
N ARG A 146 0.48 -10.83 15.34
CA ARG A 146 0.58 -10.42 16.75
C ARG A 146 1.83 -10.96 17.45
N GLU A 147 2.23 -12.18 17.14
CA GLU A 147 3.46 -12.77 17.65
C GLU A 147 4.70 -12.06 17.08
N LEU A 148 4.70 -11.73 15.80
CA LEU A 148 5.76 -10.94 15.16
C LEU A 148 5.89 -9.55 15.83
N ILE A 149 4.80 -8.84 16.02
CA ILE A 149 4.80 -7.52 16.68
C ILE A 149 5.46 -7.61 18.06
N ARG A 150 5.07 -8.62 18.85
CA ARG A 150 5.61 -8.81 20.22
C ARG A 150 7.07 -9.26 20.19
N GLY A 151 7.38 -10.27 19.41
CA GLY A 151 8.71 -10.91 19.37
C GLY A 151 9.77 -9.99 18.78
N ARG A 152 9.44 -9.18 17.79
CA ARG A 152 10.35 -8.22 17.16
C ARG A 152 10.30 -6.83 17.79
N GLY A 153 9.35 -6.60 18.70
CA GLY A 153 9.24 -5.36 19.47
C GLY A 153 8.90 -4.13 18.62
N TRP A 154 8.11 -4.30 17.56
CA TRP A 154 7.70 -3.20 16.68
C TRP A 154 6.88 -2.16 17.46
N LYS A 155 7.13 -0.87 17.18
CA LYS A 155 6.53 0.26 17.90
C LYS A 155 5.58 1.09 17.05
N MET A 156 5.60 0.93 15.72
CA MET A 156 4.60 1.55 14.85
C MET A 156 3.27 0.80 14.96
N PRO A 157 2.13 1.45 14.72
CA PRO A 157 0.84 0.77 14.57
C PRO A 157 0.88 -0.21 13.42
N VAL A 158 0.25 -1.36 13.60
CA VAL A 158 0.09 -2.39 12.56
C VAL A 158 -1.40 -2.65 12.38
N GLY A 159 -1.94 -2.29 11.23
CA GLY A 159 -3.28 -2.61 10.82
C GLY A 159 -3.35 -3.99 10.19
N TYR A 160 -4.53 -4.61 10.24
CA TYR A 160 -4.79 -5.94 9.73
C TYR A 160 -5.86 -5.89 8.63
N ASP A 161 -5.44 -6.07 7.38
CA ASP A 161 -6.28 -6.10 6.18
C ASP A 161 -6.59 -7.56 5.81
N ARG A 162 -7.58 -8.14 6.51
CA ARG A 162 -7.88 -9.58 6.50
C ARG A 162 -8.21 -10.13 5.11
N ASP A 163 -9.01 -9.44 4.35
CA ASP A 163 -9.49 -9.86 3.02
C ASP A 163 -8.71 -9.24 1.86
N GLY A 164 -7.81 -8.28 2.16
CA GLY A 164 -7.05 -7.56 1.17
C GLY A 164 -7.82 -6.44 0.47
N ALA A 165 -8.95 -5.99 1.05
CA ALA A 165 -9.76 -4.93 0.46
C ALA A 165 -9.01 -3.60 0.42
N VAL A 166 -8.27 -3.24 1.47
CA VAL A 166 -7.43 -2.04 1.48
C VAL A 166 -6.29 -2.16 0.47
N ALA A 167 -5.64 -3.33 0.40
CA ALA A 167 -4.60 -3.57 -0.61
C ALA A 167 -5.14 -3.43 -2.04
N SER A 168 -6.34 -3.94 -2.30
CA SER A 168 -7.02 -3.80 -3.59
C SER A 168 -7.35 -2.34 -3.89
N LEU A 169 -7.87 -1.61 -2.90
CA LEU A 169 -8.23 -0.19 -3.01
C LEU A 169 -7.00 0.69 -3.33
N TYR A 170 -5.85 0.33 -2.79
CA TYR A 170 -4.56 0.99 -3.03
C TYR A 170 -3.77 0.39 -4.20
N HIS A 171 -4.36 -0.59 -4.93
CA HIS A 171 -3.71 -1.28 -6.04
C HIS A 171 -2.34 -1.89 -5.68
N VAL A 172 -2.23 -2.43 -4.47
CA VAL A 172 -1.01 -3.07 -3.98
C VAL A 172 -0.86 -4.45 -4.61
N GLY A 173 0.13 -4.62 -5.47
CA GLY A 173 0.40 -5.88 -6.17
C GLY A 173 1.70 -6.57 -5.77
N GLY A 174 2.42 -6.04 -4.80
CA GLY A 174 3.71 -6.56 -4.37
C GLY A 174 4.10 -6.12 -2.96
N CYS A 175 5.13 -6.75 -2.44
CA CYS A 175 5.59 -6.55 -1.08
C CYS A 175 7.12 -6.43 -1.05
N PRO A 176 7.65 -5.51 -0.25
CA PRO A 176 6.96 -4.41 0.41
C PRO A 176 6.53 -3.31 -0.57
N THR A 177 5.38 -2.69 -0.34
CA THR A 177 4.94 -1.48 -1.05
C THR A 177 4.82 -0.34 -0.05
N PHE A 178 5.27 0.85 -0.44
CA PHE A 178 5.20 2.05 0.38
C PHE A 178 4.42 3.15 -0.32
N ALA A 179 3.57 3.85 0.44
CA ALA A 179 2.99 5.12 0.03
C ALA A 179 3.50 6.24 0.94
N TYR A 180 3.98 7.31 0.33
CA TYR A 180 4.43 8.53 1.00
C TYR A 180 3.35 9.60 0.81
N VAL A 181 2.86 10.17 1.90
CA VAL A 181 1.59 10.89 1.92
C VAL A 181 1.77 12.25 2.54
N TYR A 182 1.29 13.28 1.85
CA TYR A 182 1.25 14.63 2.41
C TYR A 182 0.29 14.76 3.60
N PRO A 183 0.47 15.73 4.48
CA PRO A 183 -0.59 16.15 5.38
C PRO A 183 -1.88 16.45 4.58
N GLY A 184 -3.02 15.98 5.10
CA GLY A 184 -4.30 16.07 4.40
C GLY A 184 -4.61 14.88 3.49
N GLY A 185 -3.77 13.83 3.47
CA GLY A 185 -4.13 12.54 2.86
C GLY A 185 -4.02 12.48 1.34
N THR A 186 -3.10 13.23 0.72
CA THR A 186 -2.82 13.10 -0.72
C THR A 186 -1.45 12.45 -0.96
N LEU A 187 -1.38 11.59 -1.98
CA LEU A 187 -0.16 10.88 -2.33
C LEU A 187 0.95 11.84 -2.78
N GLU A 188 2.14 11.69 -2.22
CA GLU A 188 3.35 12.36 -2.69
C GLU A 188 4.08 11.48 -3.70
N SER A 189 4.35 10.24 -3.30
CA SER A 189 5.01 9.22 -4.13
C SER A 189 4.75 7.83 -3.58
N ALA A 190 5.14 6.81 -4.34
CA ALA A 190 5.12 5.42 -3.91
C ALA A 190 6.43 4.72 -4.29
N SER A 191 6.72 3.60 -3.62
CA SER A 191 7.82 2.72 -4.00
C SER A 191 7.48 1.26 -3.72
N ILE A 192 8.05 0.36 -4.51
CA ILE A 192 7.99 -1.09 -4.29
C ILE A 192 9.41 -1.62 -4.13
N GLY A 193 9.50 -2.70 -3.39
CA GLY A 193 10.73 -3.42 -3.12
C GLY A 193 11.38 -3.01 -1.81
N GLU A 194 12.34 -3.82 -1.41
CA GLU A 194 13.05 -3.65 -0.16
C GLU A 194 13.87 -2.37 -0.14
N LEU A 195 13.85 -1.71 1.01
CA LEU A 195 14.62 -0.51 1.29
C LEU A 195 15.50 -0.73 2.52
N THR A 196 16.76 -0.38 2.43
CA THR A 196 17.61 -0.23 3.61
C THR A 196 17.09 0.90 4.51
N ALA A 197 17.50 0.91 5.77
CA ALA A 197 17.12 1.99 6.68
C ALA A 197 17.60 3.38 6.21
N ALA A 198 18.71 3.44 5.49
CA ALA A 198 19.21 4.68 4.88
C ALA A 198 18.28 5.15 3.75
N GLN A 199 17.95 4.26 2.82
CA GLN A 199 17.06 4.56 1.69
C GLN A 199 15.65 4.96 2.16
N LEU A 200 15.07 4.23 3.12
CA LEU A 200 13.77 4.61 3.68
C LEU A 200 13.84 5.97 4.39
N SER A 201 14.91 6.24 5.13
CA SER A 201 15.10 7.56 5.77
C SER A 201 15.21 8.68 4.74
N GLU A 202 15.92 8.47 3.63
CA GLU A 202 16.01 9.43 2.53
C GLU A 202 14.63 9.75 1.93
N ARG A 203 13.80 8.73 1.70
CA ARG A 203 12.42 8.91 1.25
C ARG A 203 11.58 9.73 2.23
N VAL A 204 11.72 9.44 3.53
CA VAL A 204 11.02 10.18 4.58
C VAL A 204 11.48 11.64 4.67
N ASP A 205 12.78 11.91 4.52
CA ASP A 205 13.32 13.28 4.50
C ASP A 205 12.86 14.05 3.25
N ALA A 206 12.77 13.38 2.10
CA ALA A 206 12.20 13.94 0.87
C ALA A 206 10.73 14.34 1.07
N LEU A 207 9.91 13.45 1.67
CA LEU A 207 8.52 13.71 2.02
C LEU A 207 8.38 14.92 2.96
N LEU A 208 9.22 15.00 4.00
CA LEU A 208 9.23 16.14 4.92
C LEU A 208 9.56 17.46 4.21
N GLY A 209 10.56 17.44 3.32
CA GLY A 209 10.93 18.59 2.51
C GLY A 209 9.81 19.02 1.56
N ALA A 210 9.19 18.06 0.87
CA ALA A 210 8.07 18.31 -0.04
C ALA A 210 6.84 18.86 0.70
N SER A 211 6.55 18.34 1.90
CA SER A 211 5.43 18.80 2.73
C SER A 211 5.60 20.25 3.18
N ARG A 212 6.81 20.65 3.59
CA ARG A 212 7.11 22.04 3.94
C ARG A 212 6.89 22.99 2.76
N ARG A 213 7.46 22.67 1.60
CA ARG A 213 7.26 23.47 0.38
C ARG A 213 5.80 23.57 -0.06
N ALA A 214 5.00 22.52 0.20
CA ALA A 214 3.57 22.53 -0.11
C ALA A 214 2.77 23.44 0.85
N SER A 215 3.18 23.56 2.11
CA SER A 215 2.57 24.50 3.08
C SER A 215 2.87 25.94 2.75
N GLU A 216 4.14 26.26 2.46
CA GLU A 216 4.61 27.62 2.09
C GLU A 216 3.92 28.18 0.84
N ARG A 217 3.44 27.33 -0.06
CA ARG A 217 2.71 27.75 -1.27
C ARG A 217 1.21 28.00 -1.04
N ARG A 218 0.70 27.70 0.14
CA ARG A 218 -0.73 27.91 0.49
C ARG A 218 -0.96 29.15 1.34
N GLU A 219 0.11 29.71 1.90
CA GLU A 219 0.15 31.01 2.59
C GLU A 219 0.39 32.15 1.58
#